data_d9306084de7117504fd6c69dff7612ee
#
_entry.id   d9306084de7117504fd6c69dff7612ee
#
_cell.length_a   1.000
_cell.length_b   1.000
_cell.length_c   1.000
_cell.angle_alpha   90.00
_cell.angle_beta   90.00
_cell.angle_gamma   90.00
#
_symmetry.space_group_name_H-M   'P 1'
#
loop_
_entity.id
_entity.type
_entity.pdbx_description
1 polymer ?
#
loop_
_entity_poly.entity_id
_entity_poly.type
_entity_poly.pdbx_seq_one_letter_code
_entity_poly.pdbx_strand_id
1 'polypeptide(L)'
;INASVVGAKTKTATTGTTITIDTEALATDDYISLGKADVFKLNSVFMAADFSTAADTDDVEVTDRFELDTGQRDNYYDIARLKLKNDKVNPTGRLLINYDYFEHGAGNFFSVDSYSGFTYDDIPGYTSDISGQQFSLRDCLDFRPRVDNDSTINSGDVNRSFDGTGASVIEFCKINTDVTADLEYYLSKRGRVYLSTRGEFKVVLGASAIEPGFGEQMKDAIHLYDVFMPAYTFDPSTIEIKAIDNRRYTMRDIGGLHKRIENIEFYTQ
;
A
#
# COMPACT_ATOMS: atom_id res chain seq x y z
N ILE A 1 -22.78 12.90 -19.34
CA ILE A 1 -22.79 13.62 -18.05
C ILE A 1 -21.34 13.98 -17.78
N ASN A 2 -21.00 15.28 -17.85
CA ASN A 2 -19.72 15.74 -17.36
C ASN A 2 -19.85 15.85 -15.85
N ALA A 3 -19.37 14.86 -15.11
CA ALA A 3 -19.25 14.96 -13.67
C ALA A 3 -17.92 15.67 -13.36
N SER A 4 -17.98 16.73 -12.56
CA SER A 4 -16.79 17.36 -12.00
C SER A 4 -16.45 16.67 -10.69
N VAL A 5 -15.38 15.90 -10.66
CA VAL A 5 -14.89 15.25 -9.45
C VAL A 5 -14.06 16.27 -8.68
N VAL A 6 -14.57 16.77 -7.56
CA VAL A 6 -14.05 17.98 -6.91
C VAL A 6 -13.58 17.73 -5.47
N GLY A 7 -13.66 16.52 -4.94
CA GLY A 7 -13.32 16.30 -3.53
C GLY A 7 -12.66 14.95 -3.25
N ALA A 8 -11.45 14.98 -2.69
CA ALA A 8 -10.87 13.80 -2.09
C ALA A 8 -11.66 13.43 -0.82
N LYS A 9 -11.95 12.14 -0.66
CA LYS A 9 -12.50 11.56 0.56
C LYS A 9 -11.41 11.46 1.61
N THR A 10 -11.81 11.43 2.88
CA THR A 10 -10.91 11.08 3.97
C THR A 10 -11.13 9.64 4.42
N LYS A 11 -10.06 8.98 4.82
CA LYS A 11 -10.06 7.72 5.56
C LYS A 11 -9.50 7.98 6.95
N THR A 12 -10.36 7.96 7.94
CA THR A 12 -9.97 8.16 9.34
C THR A 12 -9.91 6.80 10.03
N ALA A 13 -8.77 6.44 10.58
CA ALA A 13 -8.64 5.19 11.31
C ALA A 13 -9.40 5.27 12.65
N THR A 14 -10.27 4.31 12.87
CA THR A 14 -10.93 4.06 14.16
C THR A 14 -10.37 2.73 14.69
N THR A 15 -9.70 2.80 15.82
CA THR A 15 -9.01 1.66 16.43
C THR A 15 -9.76 1.15 17.66
N GLY A 16 -9.58 -0.15 17.95
CA GLY A 16 -10.13 -0.77 19.14
C GLY A 16 -11.67 -0.88 19.15
N THR A 17 -12.27 -0.93 17.97
CA THR A 17 -13.73 -1.14 17.87
C THR A 17 -14.06 -2.59 18.22
N THR A 18 -15.09 -2.77 19.04
CA THR A 18 -15.53 -4.09 19.48
C THR A 18 -16.94 -4.40 18.99
N ILE A 19 -17.17 -5.66 18.64
CA ILE A 19 -18.50 -6.23 18.37
C ILE A 19 -18.64 -7.55 19.11
N THR A 20 -19.82 -7.80 19.66
CA THR A 20 -20.15 -9.06 20.35
C THR A 20 -21.09 -9.90 19.51
N ILE A 21 -20.75 -11.18 19.35
CA ILE A 21 -21.60 -12.17 18.68
C ILE A 21 -22.22 -13.06 19.75
N ASP A 22 -23.51 -12.88 19.96
CA ASP A 22 -24.21 -13.41 21.13
C ASP A 22 -24.92 -14.77 20.90
N THR A 23 -25.08 -15.19 19.65
CA THR A 23 -25.83 -16.40 19.32
C THR A 23 -24.98 -17.42 18.59
N GLU A 24 -25.27 -18.71 18.82
CA GLU A 24 -24.63 -19.81 18.12
C GLU A 24 -24.80 -19.71 16.60
N ALA A 25 -25.98 -19.35 16.14
CA ALA A 25 -26.27 -19.23 14.70
C ALA A 25 -25.38 -18.20 14.00
N LEU A 26 -25.09 -17.05 14.66
CA LEU A 26 -24.20 -16.05 14.11
C LEU A 26 -22.72 -16.41 14.24
N ALA A 27 -22.35 -17.09 15.33
CA ALA A 27 -20.96 -17.48 15.59
C ALA A 27 -20.49 -18.63 14.69
N THR A 28 -21.43 -19.46 14.23
CA THR A 28 -21.17 -20.63 13.36
C THR A 28 -21.58 -20.42 11.91
N ASP A 29 -22.00 -19.22 11.55
CA ASP A 29 -22.29 -18.86 10.16
C ASP A 29 -21.02 -18.91 9.31
N ASP A 30 -21.14 -19.15 8.02
CA ASP A 30 -20.02 -19.17 7.07
C ASP A 30 -19.22 -17.86 7.12
N TYR A 31 -19.89 -16.75 7.43
CA TYR A 31 -19.29 -15.43 7.57
C TYR A 31 -19.90 -14.65 8.73
N ILE A 32 -19.07 -14.21 9.65
CA ILE A 32 -19.46 -13.31 10.74
C ILE A 32 -19.28 -11.87 10.25
N SER A 33 -20.38 -11.15 10.11
CA SER A 33 -20.34 -9.73 9.70
C SER A 33 -19.78 -8.85 10.82
N LEU A 34 -18.87 -7.95 10.48
CA LEU A 34 -18.30 -6.96 11.39
C LEU A 34 -19.10 -5.65 11.42
N GLY A 35 -20.12 -5.50 10.57
CA GLY A 35 -20.98 -4.32 10.50
C GLY A 35 -20.28 -3.04 10.01
N LYS A 36 -19.02 -3.12 9.61
CA LYS A 36 -18.23 -2.00 9.09
C LYS A 36 -17.53 -2.42 7.81
N ALA A 37 -17.45 -1.48 6.88
CA ALA A 37 -16.64 -1.65 5.68
C ALA A 37 -15.18 -1.24 5.95
N ASP A 38 -14.27 -1.69 5.09
CA ASP A 38 -12.87 -1.29 5.07
C ASP A 38 -12.15 -1.53 6.42
N VAL A 39 -12.34 -2.72 6.99
CA VAL A 39 -11.60 -3.18 8.17
C VAL A 39 -10.20 -3.57 7.71
N PHE A 40 -9.18 -2.90 8.23
CA PHE A 40 -7.80 -3.14 7.80
C PHE A 40 -7.02 -4.03 8.78
N LYS A 41 -7.52 -4.23 10.01
CA LYS A 41 -6.82 -5.04 11.01
C LYS A 41 -7.81 -5.74 11.96
N LEU A 42 -7.60 -7.03 12.16
CA LEU A 42 -8.18 -7.81 13.24
C LEU A 42 -7.20 -7.81 14.41
N ASN A 43 -7.61 -7.29 15.55
CA ASN A 43 -6.76 -7.22 16.74
C ASN A 43 -6.84 -8.49 17.57
N SER A 44 -8.05 -8.88 17.99
CA SER A 44 -8.28 -10.07 18.80
C SER A 44 -9.72 -10.57 18.68
N VAL A 45 -9.89 -11.86 18.89
CA VAL A 45 -11.18 -12.53 19.04
C VAL A 45 -11.13 -13.35 20.32
N PHE A 46 -11.96 -13.03 21.30
CA PHE A 46 -12.11 -13.77 22.56
C PHE A 46 -13.38 -14.60 22.50
N MET A 47 -13.37 -15.78 23.09
CA MET A 47 -14.49 -16.71 23.09
C MET A 47 -14.84 -17.10 24.53
N ALA A 48 -16.08 -16.81 24.93
CA ALA A 48 -16.63 -17.22 26.22
C ALA A 48 -16.79 -18.75 26.31
N ALA A 49 -16.96 -19.25 27.51
CA ALA A 49 -17.10 -20.68 27.75
C ALA A 49 -18.36 -21.29 27.09
N ASP A 50 -19.41 -20.50 26.95
CA ASP A 50 -20.68 -20.89 26.33
C ASP A 50 -21.44 -19.71 25.74
N PHE A 51 -22.61 -19.95 25.12
CA PHE A 51 -23.45 -18.89 24.54
C PHE A 51 -24.38 -18.18 25.55
N SER A 52 -24.36 -18.57 26.83
CA SER A 52 -25.10 -17.90 27.90
C SER A 52 -24.26 -16.85 28.61
N THR A 53 -22.95 -16.95 28.58
CA THR A 53 -21.99 -16.06 29.23
C THR A 53 -21.52 -14.99 28.22
N ALA A 54 -21.47 -13.73 28.63
CA ALA A 54 -20.92 -12.67 27.82
C ALA A 54 -19.41 -12.88 27.61
N ALA A 55 -18.94 -12.66 26.41
CA ALA A 55 -17.50 -12.75 26.12
C ALA A 55 -16.77 -11.52 26.66
N ASP A 56 -15.58 -11.73 27.23
CA ASP A 56 -14.71 -10.72 27.83
C ASP A 56 -13.26 -10.87 27.32
N THR A 57 -12.45 -9.87 27.57
CA THR A 57 -11.01 -9.88 27.27
C THR A 57 -10.18 -10.87 28.08
N ASP A 58 -10.75 -11.35 29.19
CA ASP A 58 -10.13 -12.39 30.05
C ASP A 58 -10.44 -13.82 29.57
N ASP A 59 -11.29 -13.97 28.57
CA ASP A 59 -11.65 -15.24 27.96
C ASP A 59 -10.54 -15.78 27.04
N VAL A 60 -10.78 -16.98 26.50
CA VAL A 60 -9.81 -17.64 25.61
C VAL A 60 -9.70 -16.88 24.30
N GLU A 61 -8.49 -16.46 23.96
CA GLU A 61 -8.22 -15.86 22.65
C GLU A 61 -8.20 -16.93 21.55
N VAL A 62 -8.99 -16.69 20.50
CA VAL A 62 -9.19 -17.59 19.36
C VAL A 62 -8.96 -16.90 18.02
N THR A 63 -8.22 -15.80 18.02
CA THR A 63 -7.93 -14.98 16.83
C THR A 63 -7.34 -15.81 15.68
N ASP A 64 -6.49 -16.77 15.98
CA ASP A 64 -5.84 -17.66 15.01
C ASP A 64 -6.80 -18.57 14.23
N ARG A 65 -8.03 -18.75 14.72
CA ARG A 65 -9.06 -19.56 14.05
C ARG A 65 -9.72 -18.85 12.87
N PHE A 66 -9.63 -17.54 12.83
CA PHE A 66 -10.34 -16.72 11.88
C PHE A 66 -9.43 -16.11 10.82
N GLU A 67 -9.99 -15.85 9.67
CA GLU A 67 -9.42 -15.07 8.58
C GLU A 67 -10.28 -13.82 8.36
N LEU A 68 -9.62 -12.67 8.23
CA LEU A 68 -10.28 -11.40 7.98
C LEU A 68 -10.50 -11.20 6.48
N ASP A 69 -11.74 -11.06 6.08
CA ASP A 69 -12.12 -10.44 4.80
C ASP A 69 -12.36 -8.95 5.07
N THR A 70 -11.48 -8.11 4.57
CA THR A 70 -11.49 -6.64 4.78
C THR A 70 -12.72 -5.95 4.20
N GLY A 71 -13.51 -6.66 3.41
CA GLY A 71 -14.64 -6.11 2.67
C GLY A 71 -14.26 -5.39 1.38
N GLN A 72 -12.98 -5.24 1.07
CA GLN A 72 -12.57 -4.61 -0.19
C GLN A 72 -12.91 -5.52 -1.38
N ARG A 73 -13.50 -4.93 -2.44
CA ARG A 73 -13.81 -5.58 -3.72
C ARG A 73 -13.24 -4.74 -4.85
N ASP A 74 -13.20 -5.29 -6.05
CA ASP A 74 -12.61 -4.60 -7.22
C ASP A 74 -13.30 -3.26 -7.51
N ASN A 75 -14.58 -3.15 -7.24
CA ASN A 75 -15.41 -2.00 -7.64
C ASN A 75 -16.17 -1.30 -6.48
N TYR A 76 -16.09 -1.80 -5.25
CA TYR A 76 -16.69 -1.17 -4.06
C TYR A 76 -16.08 -1.72 -2.77
N TYR A 77 -16.38 -1.05 -1.65
CA TYR A 77 -16.09 -1.50 -0.30
C TYR A 77 -17.35 -2.14 0.30
N ASP A 78 -17.31 -3.46 0.51
CA ASP A 78 -18.37 -4.24 1.17
C ASP A 78 -18.18 -4.20 2.69
N ILE A 79 -19.17 -4.69 3.44
CA ILE A 79 -19.02 -4.93 4.88
C ILE A 79 -17.97 -6.03 5.09
N ALA A 80 -17.03 -5.75 5.97
CA ALA A 80 -15.99 -6.69 6.35
C ALA A 80 -16.55 -7.87 7.13
N ARG A 81 -15.89 -9.01 7.04
CA ARG A 81 -16.36 -10.28 7.61
C ARG A 81 -15.21 -11.07 8.18
N LEU A 82 -15.51 -11.88 9.16
CA LEU A 82 -14.62 -12.95 9.59
C LEU A 82 -15.09 -14.28 9.03
N LYS A 83 -14.15 -15.06 8.54
CA LYS A 83 -14.35 -16.43 8.10
C LYS A 83 -13.61 -17.40 9.00
N LEU A 84 -14.27 -18.44 9.44
CA LEU A 84 -13.58 -19.53 10.14
C LEU A 84 -12.68 -20.28 9.15
N LYS A 85 -11.43 -20.51 9.52
CA LYS A 85 -10.51 -21.32 8.70
C LYS A 85 -10.98 -22.77 8.63
N ASN A 86 -10.80 -23.40 7.48
CA ASN A 86 -11.33 -24.74 7.20
C ASN A 86 -10.82 -25.86 8.13
N ASP A 87 -9.68 -25.64 8.77
CA ASP A 87 -9.04 -26.61 9.70
C ASP A 87 -9.39 -26.37 11.17
N LYS A 88 -10.24 -25.37 11.46
CA LYS A 88 -10.56 -24.95 12.83
C LYS A 88 -11.97 -25.38 13.24
N VAL A 89 -12.10 -25.59 14.55
CA VAL A 89 -13.37 -26.00 15.18
C VAL A 89 -14.28 -24.77 15.33
N ASN A 90 -15.57 -24.96 15.08
CA ASN A 90 -16.59 -23.94 15.28
C ASN A 90 -16.54 -23.35 16.70
N PRO A 91 -16.87 -22.08 16.87
CA PRO A 91 -17.04 -21.47 18.18
C PRO A 91 -18.08 -22.19 19.03
N THR A 92 -17.80 -22.34 20.31
CA THR A 92 -18.70 -22.98 21.30
C THR A 92 -19.27 -22.01 22.30
N GLY A 93 -18.97 -20.73 22.18
CA GLY A 93 -19.42 -19.66 23.03
C GLY A 93 -19.52 -18.33 22.29
N ARG A 94 -20.02 -17.32 23.00
CA ARG A 94 -20.09 -15.95 22.48
C ARG A 94 -18.72 -15.45 22.11
N LEU A 95 -18.67 -14.56 21.10
CA LEU A 95 -17.41 -13.98 20.64
C LEU A 95 -17.38 -12.47 20.92
N LEU A 96 -16.25 -11.99 21.42
CA LEU A 96 -15.90 -10.57 21.48
C LEU A 96 -14.81 -10.33 20.46
N ILE A 97 -15.10 -9.55 19.43
CA ILE A 97 -14.21 -9.28 18.31
C ILE A 97 -13.74 -7.84 18.40
N ASN A 98 -12.42 -7.64 18.40
CA ASN A 98 -11.78 -6.32 18.40
C ASN A 98 -11.05 -6.12 17.06
N TYR A 99 -11.35 -4.99 16.39
CA TYR A 99 -10.81 -4.68 15.07
C TYR A 99 -10.63 -3.18 14.84
N ASP A 100 -9.85 -2.84 13.84
CA ASP A 100 -9.61 -1.48 13.38
C ASP A 100 -10.14 -1.31 11.96
N TYR A 101 -10.83 -0.20 11.68
CA TYR A 101 -11.41 0.09 10.39
C TYR A 101 -11.21 1.54 9.97
N PHE A 102 -11.36 1.81 8.67
CA PHE A 102 -11.38 3.18 8.16
C PHE A 102 -12.81 3.71 8.09
N GLU A 103 -13.03 4.84 8.73
CA GLU A 103 -14.23 5.62 8.51
C GLU A 103 -14.04 6.52 7.29
N HIS A 104 -14.99 6.43 6.34
CA HIS A 104 -14.93 7.17 5.10
C HIS A 104 -15.67 8.51 5.23
N GLY A 105 -14.97 9.61 4.93
CA GLY A 105 -15.57 10.93 4.80
C GLY A 105 -16.31 11.12 3.46
N ALA A 106 -16.96 12.25 3.33
CA ALA A 106 -17.62 12.66 2.09
C ALA A 106 -16.58 13.00 1.00
N GLY A 107 -16.93 12.76 -0.26
CA GLY A 107 -16.08 13.05 -1.42
C GLY A 107 -16.28 12.03 -2.53
N ASN A 108 -15.46 12.09 -3.57
CA ASN A 108 -15.62 11.29 -4.77
C ASN A 108 -14.56 10.21 -4.95
N PHE A 109 -13.35 10.42 -4.44
CA PHE A 109 -12.23 9.50 -4.61
C PHE A 109 -11.30 9.51 -3.39
N PHE A 110 -10.50 8.46 -3.25
CA PHE A 110 -9.39 8.41 -2.33
C PHE A 110 -8.06 8.58 -3.05
N SER A 111 -7.12 9.20 -2.39
CA SER A 111 -5.72 9.33 -2.80
C SER A 111 -4.81 9.06 -1.60
N VAL A 112 -3.50 9.22 -1.75
CA VAL A 112 -2.55 9.13 -0.63
C VAL A 112 -2.92 10.08 0.51
N ASP A 113 -3.37 11.29 0.21
CA ASP A 113 -3.77 12.30 1.20
C ASP A 113 -5.05 11.95 1.97
N SER A 114 -5.79 10.96 1.50
CA SER A 114 -7.01 10.49 2.19
C SER A 114 -6.71 9.79 3.52
N TYR A 115 -5.53 9.21 3.68
CA TYR A 115 -5.14 8.41 4.85
C TYR A 115 -4.58 9.29 5.97
N SER A 116 -5.46 9.89 6.76
CA SER A 116 -5.06 10.77 7.86
C SER A 116 -4.39 9.97 8.99
N GLY A 117 -3.18 10.38 9.36
CA GLY A 117 -2.43 9.78 10.47
C GLY A 117 -1.62 8.53 10.10
N PHE A 118 -1.61 8.13 8.84
CA PHE A 118 -0.77 7.05 8.34
C PHE A 118 0.49 7.59 7.66
N THR A 119 1.60 6.87 7.80
CA THR A 119 2.76 7.12 6.97
C THR A 119 2.55 6.47 5.60
N TYR A 120 3.26 6.94 4.59
CA TYR A 120 3.13 6.41 3.23
C TYR A 120 3.35 4.88 3.17
N ASP A 121 4.25 4.35 3.99
CA ASP A 121 4.57 2.92 4.02
C ASP A 121 3.51 2.07 4.74
N ASP A 122 2.73 2.68 5.63
CA ASP A 122 1.70 1.98 6.42
C ASP A 122 0.34 1.91 5.70
N ILE A 123 0.18 2.61 4.57
CA ILE A 123 -1.06 2.57 3.79
C ILE A 123 -1.25 1.16 3.22
N PRO A 124 -2.38 0.49 3.52
CA PRO A 124 -2.60 -0.87 3.09
C PRO A 124 -2.74 -1.00 1.57
N GLY A 125 -2.33 -2.14 1.04
CA GLY A 125 -2.60 -2.52 -0.34
C GLY A 125 -3.92 -3.29 -0.46
N TYR A 126 -4.37 -3.47 -1.70
CA TYR A 126 -5.51 -4.30 -2.05
C TYR A 126 -5.09 -5.37 -3.05
N THR A 127 -5.52 -6.60 -2.84
CA THR A 127 -5.34 -7.69 -3.81
C THR A 127 -6.71 -8.11 -4.34
N SER A 128 -6.89 -8.07 -5.65
CA SER A 128 -8.12 -8.48 -6.30
C SER A 128 -8.38 -9.98 -6.09
N ASP A 129 -9.54 -10.32 -5.57
CA ASP A 129 -9.97 -11.71 -5.42
C ASP A 129 -10.23 -12.40 -6.77
N ILE A 130 -10.50 -11.61 -7.82
CA ILE A 130 -10.85 -12.12 -9.15
C ILE A 130 -9.60 -12.36 -9.99
N SER A 131 -8.69 -11.37 -10.03
CA SER A 131 -7.50 -11.38 -10.91
C SER A 131 -6.20 -11.75 -10.19
N GLY A 132 -6.16 -11.66 -8.85
CA GLY A 132 -4.95 -11.76 -8.06
C GLY A 132 -4.00 -10.56 -8.20
N GLN A 133 -4.40 -9.52 -8.93
CA GLN A 133 -3.60 -8.32 -9.10
C GLN A 133 -3.54 -7.53 -7.78
N GLN A 134 -2.34 -7.08 -7.44
CA GLN A 134 -2.10 -6.23 -6.27
C GLN A 134 -2.14 -4.75 -6.67
N PHE A 135 -2.83 -3.96 -5.89
CA PHE A 135 -2.93 -2.52 -6.03
C PHE A 135 -2.35 -1.85 -4.78
N SER A 136 -1.40 -0.97 -5.00
CA SER A 136 -0.84 -0.09 -3.96
C SER A 136 -1.79 1.09 -3.77
N LEU A 137 -2.66 1.07 -2.77
CA LEU A 137 -3.69 2.11 -2.61
C LEU A 137 -3.08 3.49 -2.34
N ARG A 138 -1.85 3.54 -1.84
CA ARG A 138 -1.08 4.78 -1.67
C ARG A 138 -0.70 5.47 -2.99
N ASP A 139 -0.71 4.71 -4.11
CA ASP A 139 -0.26 5.17 -5.43
C ASP A 139 -1.39 5.18 -6.46
N CYS A 140 -2.64 5.03 -6.00
CA CYS A 140 -3.83 4.95 -6.83
C CYS A 140 -4.81 6.07 -6.52
N LEU A 141 -5.58 6.46 -7.53
CA LEU A 141 -6.85 7.17 -7.34
C LEU A 141 -7.95 6.11 -7.23
N ASP A 142 -8.58 6.03 -6.08
CA ASP A 142 -9.58 5.02 -5.78
C ASP A 142 -10.99 5.63 -5.75
N PHE A 143 -11.79 5.30 -6.74
CA PHE A 143 -13.17 5.80 -6.92
C PHE A 143 -14.23 4.85 -6.34
N ARG A 144 -13.83 3.77 -5.67
CA ARG A 144 -14.77 2.78 -5.16
C ARG A 144 -15.71 3.39 -4.12
N PRO A 145 -17.03 3.18 -4.27
CA PRO A 145 -18.00 3.55 -3.25
C PRO A 145 -17.95 2.56 -2.09
N ARG A 146 -18.47 2.96 -0.95
CA ARG A 146 -18.68 2.12 0.22
C ARG A 146 -20.14 1.74 0.37
N VAL A 147 -20.41 0.48 0.70
CA VAL A 147 -21.72 0.03 1.17
C VAL A 147 -22.07 0.74 2.49
N ASP A 148 -23.34 1.07 2.67
CA ASP A 148 -23.82 1.63 3.91
C ASP A 148 -23.61 0.67 5.08
N ASN A 149 -23.08 1.17 6.19
CA ASN A 149 -22.88 0.38 7.41
C ASN A 149 -24.20 -0.14 8.01
N ASP A 150 -25.31 0.55 7.76
CA ASP A 150 -26.64 0.11 8.22
C ASP A 150 -27.20 -1.04 7.36
N SER A 151 -26.56 -1.38 6.23
CA SER A 151 -26.93 -2.54 5.45
C SER A 151 -26.64 -3.80 6.26
N THR A 152 -27.70 -4.46 6.72
CA THR A 152 -27.59 -5.75 7.39
C THR A 152 -27.26 -6.81 6.34
N ILE A 153 -25.98 -7.20 6.29
CA ILE A 153 -25.53 -8.23 5.37
C ILE A 153 -25.25 -9.48 6.19
N ASN A 154 -26.21 -10.36 6.23
CA ASN A 154 -25.99 -11.75 6.60
C ASN A 154 -25.49 -12.52 5.37
N SER A 155 -24.87 -13.67 5.59
CA SER A 155 -24.48 -14.56 4.47
C SER A 155 -25.71 -14.81 3.59
N GLY A 156 -25.63 -14.41 2.33
CA GLY A 156 -26.73 -14.55 1.37
C GLY A 156 -27.61 -13.34 1.11
N ASP A 157 -27.50 -12.26 1.90
CA ASP A 157 -28.19 -11.03 1.57
C ASP A 157 -27.46 -10.30 0.43
N VAL A 158 -28.17 -10.14 -0.68
CA VAL A 158 -27.66 -9.47 -1.90
C VAL A 158 -28.02 -7.98 -1.96
N ASN A 159 -28.84 -7.51 -1.02
CA ASN A 159 -29.29 -6.11 -0.97
C ASN A 159 -28.26 -5.24 -0.27
N ARG A 160 -27.45 -4.55 -1.07
CA ARG A 160 -26.49 -3.56 -0.58
C ARG A 160 -27.00 -2.16 -0.87
N SER A 161 -27.07 -1.33 0.15
CA SER A 161 -27.35 0.10 0.00
C SER A 161 -26.03 0.90 -0.07
N PHE A 162 -26.03 1.93 -0.89
CA PHE A 162 -24.94 2.89 -1.02
C PHE A 162 -25.38 4.31 -0.61
N ASP A 163 -26.50 4.43 0.06
CA ASP A 163 -27.17 5.71 0.35
C ASP A 163 -26.76 6.35 1.68
N GLY A 164 -26.01 5.66 2.52
CA GLY A 164 -25.61 6.12 3.85
C GLY A 164 -24.59 7.26 3.87
N THR A 165 -24.46 7.92 5.03
CA THR A 165 -23.44 8.96 5.26
C THR A 165 -22.03 8.38 5.09
N GLY A 166 -21.21 8.99 4.22
CA GLY A 166 -19.88 8.52 3.87
C GLY A 166 -19.88 7.34 2.88
N ALA A 167 -21.02 6.68 2.63
CA ALA A 167 -21.22 5.92 1.42
C ALA A 167 -21.22 6.93 0.28
N SER A 168 -20.40 6.74 -0.70
CA SER A 168 -20.31 7.74 -1.74
C SER A 168 -21.47 7.66 -2.68
N VAL A 169 -21.92 8.81 -3.07
CA VAL A 169 -22.67 8.95 -4.31
C VAL A 169 -21.81 8.37 -5.43
N ILE A 170 -22.42 7.48 -6.19
CA ILE A 170 -21.75 6.72 -7.24
C ILE A 170 -21.60 7.62 -8.46
N GLU A 171 -20.51 8.36 -8.51
CA GLU A 171 -20.07 9.00 -9.72
C GLU A 171 -18.91 8.20 -10.31
N PHE A 172 -19.22 7.13 -11.02
CA PHE A 172 -18.20 6.38 -11.75
C PHE A 172 -17.87 7.07 -13.08
N CYS A 173 -16.58 7.06 -13.39
CA CYS A 173 -16.15 7.37 -14.75
C CYS A 173 -16.78 6.37 -15.71
N LYS A 174 -17.44 6.86 -16.76
CA LYS A 174 -17.97 6.00 -17.81
C LYS A 174 -16.82 5.33 -18.56
N ILE A 175 -17.00 4.07 -18.92
CA ILE A 175 -16.03 3.32 -19.72
C ILE A 175 -15.72 4.12 -21.02
N ASN A 176 -14.44 4.23 -21.35
CA ASN A 176 -13.91 4.98 -22.49
C ASN A 176 -14.20 6.50 -22.45
N THR A 177 -14.22 7.10 -21.27
CA THR A 177 -14.20 8.56 -21.10
C THR A 177 -12.88 9.01 -20.50
N ASP A 178 -12.46 10.23 -20.88
CA ASP A 178 -11.25 10.83 -20.33
C ASP A 178 -11.48 11.27 -18.89
N VAL A 179 -10.47 11.02 -18.05
CA VAL A 179 -10.38 11.54 -16.68
C VAL A 179 -9.24 12.54 -16.64
N THR A 180 -9.53 13.76 -16.20
CA THR A 180 -8.51 14.79 -15.97
C THR A 180 -8.33 14.97 -14.47
N ALA A 181 -7.10 14.87 -13.99
CA ALA A 181 -6.76 15.07 -12.59
C ALA A 181 -5.49 15.93 -12.48
N ASP A 182 -5.45 16.80 -11.48
CA ASP A 182 -4.25 17.50 -11.08
C ASP A 182 -3.52 16.62 -10.06
N LEU A 183 -2.25 16.31 -10.33
CA LEU A 183 -1.44 15.44 -9.50
C LEU A 183 -0.19 16.19 -9.02
N GLU A 184 0.06 16.12 -7.73
CA GLU A 184 1.35 16.52 -7.16
C GLU A 184 2.24 15.28 -7.06
N TYR A 185 3.46 15.40 -7.54
CA TYR A 185 4.46 14.35 -7.47
C TYR A 185 5.86 14.93 -7.24
N TYR A 186 6.73 14.14 -6.61
CA TYR A 186 8.10 14.56 -6.47
C TYR A 186 8.88 14.40 -7.76
N LEU A 187 9.70 15.41 -8.04
CA LEU A 187 10.53 15.48 -9.22
C LEU A 187 11.72 14.52 -9.12
N SER A 188 12.25 14.15 -10.28
CA SER A 188 13.45 13.34 -10.37
C SER A 188 14.66 13.98 -9.66
N LYS A 189 15.60 13.14 -9.22
CA LYS A 189 16.78 13.58 -8.48
C LYS A 189 18.01 12.79 -8.91
N ARG A 190 19.16 13.45 -8.95
CA ARG A 190 20.45 12.77 -9.14
C ARG A 190 21.31 12.92 -7.91
N GLY A 191 22.06 11.86 -7.62
CA GLY A 191 23.01 11.83 -6.53
C GLY A 191 24.32 11.18 -6.92
N ARG A 192 25.33 11.40 -6.13
CA ARG A 192 26.63 10.75 -6.22
C ARG A 192 27.01 10.12 -4.89
N VAL A 193 27.49 8.91 -4.96
CA VAL A 193 27.98 8.18 -3.79
C VAL A 193 29.49 8.25 -3.77
N TYR A 194 30.03 8.71 -2.66
CA TYR A 194 31.46 8.88 -2.45
C TYR A 194 31.96 8.00 -1.30
N LEU A 195 33.21 7.58 -1.39
CA LEU A 195 33.97 7.05 -0.27
C LEU A 195 34.96 8.11 0.21
N SER A 196 34.79 8.55 1.45
CA SER A 196 35.67 9.54 2.07
C SER A 196 37.03 8.93 2.45
N THR A 197 38.01 9.76 2.72
CA THR A 197 39.36 9.35 3.23
C THR A 197 39.28 8.63 4.57
N ARG A 198 38.19 8.75 5.30
CA ARG A 198 37.95 8.06 6.58
C ARG A 198 37.30 6.69 6.41
N GLY A 199 36.99 6.26 5.16
CA GLY A 199 36.29 5.01 4.88
C GLY A 199 34.77 5.07 5.03
N GLU A 200 34.19 6.28 5.15
CA GLU A 200 32.76 6.47 5.27
C GLU A 200 32.11 6.70 3.92
N PHE A 201 30.95 6.09 3.69
CA PHE A 201 30.13 6.40 2.52
C PHE A 201 29.36 7.71 2.73
N LYS A 202 29.41 8.58 1.73
CA LYS A 202 28.69 9.84 1.71
C LYS A 202 27.90 9.98 0.42
N VAL A 203 26.67 10.47 0.54
CA VAL A 203 25.79 10.72 -0.59
C VAL A 203 25.60 12.21 -0.74
N VAL A 204 25.85 12.74 -1.94
CA VAL A 204 25.62 14.14 -2.30
C VAL A 204 24.48 14.16 -3.30
N LEU A 205 23.34 14.74 -2.91
CA LEU A 205 22.16 14.84 -3.76
C LEU A 205 22.11 16.20 -4.45
N GLY A 206 21.68 16.20 -5.71
CA GLY A 206 21.34 17.40 -6.45
C GLY A 206 19.95 17.93 -6.07
N ALA A 207 19.60 19.09 -6.57
CA ALA A 207 18.25 19.61 -6.48
C ALA A 207 17.28 18.76 -7.31
N SER A 208 16.05 18.60 -6.80
CA SER A 208 14.97 17.94 -7.55
C SER A 208 14.52 18.83 -8.70
N ALA A 209 14.43 18.27 -9.91
CA ALA A 209 13.99 18.99 -11.12
C ALA A 209 13.45 17.99 -12.14
N ILE A 210 12.79 18.48 -13.20
CA ILE A 210 12.38 17.64 -14.34
C ILE A 210 13.63 17.00 -14.97
N GLU A 211 14.69 17.81 -15.15
CA GLU A 211 16.01 17.35 -15.56
C GLU A 211 17.00 17.67 -14.44
N PRO A 212 17.20 16.74 -13.48
CA PRO A 212 18.01 17.02 -12.32
C PRO A 212 19.50 17.06 -12.66
N GLY A 213 20.20 18.07 -12.14
CA GLY A 213 21.64 18.12 -12.13
C GLY A 213 22.24 17.35 -10.97
N PHE A 214 23.53 17.08 -11.05
CA PHE A 214 24.28 16.54 -9.90
C PHE A 214 24.54 17.63 -8.86
N GLY A 215 24.59 17.24 -7.60
CA GLY A 215 25.06 18.11 -6.53
C GLY A 215 26.56 18.43 -6.64
N GLU A 216 27.06 19.29 -5.74
CA GLU A 216 28.45 19.69 -5.71
C GLU A 216 29.40 18.48 -5.58
N GLN A 217 30.51 18.54 -6.31
CA GLN A 217 31.52 17.50 -6.24
C GLN A 217 32.24 17.53 -4.91
N MET A 218 32.35 16.38 -4.26
CA MET A 218 33.07 16.28 -2.99
C MET A 218 34.57 16.27 -3.23
N LYS A 219 35.30 17.12 -2.53
CA LYS A 219 36.78 17.10 -2.54
C LYS A 219 37.26 16.04 -1.56
N ASP A 220 38.42 15.46 -1.83
CA ASP A 220 39.07 14.45 -0.99
C ASP A 220 38.22 13.15 -0.76
N ALA A 221 37.46 12.75 -1.77
CA ALA A 221 36.67 11.52 -1.75
C ALA A 221 36.69 10.84 -3.10
N ILE A 222 36.56 9.51 -3.13
CA ILE A 222 36.47 8.73 -4.34
C ILE A 222 35.01 8.63 -4.75
N HIS A 223 34.68 9.04 -5.98
CA HIS A 223 33.35 8.90 -6.56
C HIS A 223 33.14 7.45 -7.00
N LEU A 224 32.14 6.76 -6.38
CA LEU A 224 31.88 5.35 -6.63
C LEU A 224 30.70 5.12 -7.57
N TYR A 225 29.60 5.83 -7.34
CA TYR A 225 28.36 5.62 -8.10
C TYR A 225 27.67 6.94 -8.41
N ASP A 226 27.10 7.01 -9.62
CA ASP A 226 26.05 7.94 -9.97
C ASP A 226 24.70 7.24 -9.76
N VAL A 227 23.76 7.93 -9.13
CA VAL A 227 22.41 7.44 -8.86
C VAL A 227 21.42 8.40 -9.49
N PHE A 228 20.49 7.86 -10.26
CA PHE A 228 19.36 8.60 -10.79
C PHE A 228 18.06 8.00 -10.26
N MET A 229 17.29 8.82 -9.56
CA MET A 229 15.95 8.50 -9.10
C MET A 229 14.96 9.19 -10.04
N PRO A 230 14.21 8.43 -10.86
CA PRO A 230 13.16 9.00 -11.69
C PRO A 230 12.08 9.69 -10.84
N ALA A 231 11.31 10.58 -11.44
CA ALA A 231 10.08 11.05 -10.82
C ALA A 231 9.14 9.86 -10.60
N TYR A 232 8.36 9.89 -9.51
CA TYR A 232 7.38 8.84 -9.24
C TYR A 232 7.99 7.45 -8.96
N THR A 233 9.15 7.41 -8.29
CA THR A 233 9.80 6.14 -7.93
C THR A 233 9.06 5.47 -6.78
N PHE A 234 8.31 4.40 -7.06
CA PHE A 234 7.63 3.56 -6.06
C PHE A 234 8.45 2.33 -5.69
N ASP A 235 9.19 1.81 -6.65
CA ASP A 235 10.01 0.62 -6.51
C ASP A 235 11.48 1.01 -6.58
N PRO A 236 12.29 0.66 -5.57
CA PRO A 236 13.73 0.87 -5.59
C PRO A 236 14.42 0.24 -6.80
N SER A 237 13.83 -0.78 -7.42
CA SER A 237 14.38 -1.42 -8.63
C SER A 237 14.39 -0.50 -9.86
N THR A 238 13.59 0.56 -9.87
CA THR A 238 13.55 1.56 -10.95
C THR A 238 14.68 2.59 -10.85
N ILE A 239 15.43 2.60 -9.75
CA ILE A 239 16.56 3.51 -9.55
C ILE A 239 17.73 3.06 -10.42
N GLU A 240 18.21 3.96 -11.25
CA GLU A 240 19.37 3.71 -12.08
C GLU A 240 20.66 3.98 -11.30
N ILE A 241 21.50 2.95 -11.18
CA ILE A 241 22.80 3.03 -10.51
C ILE A 241 23.91 2.76 -11.52
N LYS A 242 24.77 3.75 -11.74
CA LYS A 242 25.92 3.64 -12.62
C LYS A 242 27.21 3.64 -11.81
N ALA A 243 27.93 2.53 -11.83
CA ALA A 243 29.24 2.44 -11.20
C ALA A 243 30.28 3.25 -12.00
N ILE A 244 31.14 3.96 -11.26
CA ILE A 244 32.26 4.72 -11.83
C ILE A 244 33.50 3.84 -11.77
N ASP A 245 34.12 3.64 -12.92
CA ASP A 245 35.39 2.89 -12.99
C ASP A 245 36.53 3.78 -12.49
N ASN A 246 36.96 3.52 -11.26
CA ASN A 246 38.09 4.19 -10.60
C ASN A 246 39.41 3.43 -10.80
N ARG A 247 39.47 2.59 -11.81
CA ARG A 247 40.66 1.79 -12.08
C ARG A 247 41.85 2.67 -12.38
N ARG A 248 42.93 2.49 -11.63
CA ARG A 248 44.23 3.05 -11.96
C ARG A 248 44.97 2.10 -12.84
N TYR A 249 45.39 2.60 -14.00
CA TYR A 249 46.27 1.83 -14.89
C TYR A 249 47.68 1.83 -14.33
N THR A 250 48.26 0.65 -14.20
CA THR A 250 49.66 0.47 -13.88
C THR A 250 50.51 0.71 -15.12
N MET A 251 51.81 0.92 -14.96
CA MET A 251 52.75 1.03 -16.10
C MET A 251 52.72 -0.21 -17.01
N ARG A 252 52.43 -1.38 -16.43
CA ARG A 252 52.24 -2.62 -17.19
C ARG A 252 51.00 -2.56 -18.08
N ASP A 253 49.88 -2.05 -17.57
CA ASP A 253 48.62 -1.88 -18.32
C ASP A 253 48.82 -0.87 -19.46
N ILE A 254 49.50 0.24 -19.18
CA ILE A 254 49.86 1.26 -20.19
C ILE A 254 50.72 0.65 -21.28
N GLY A 255 51.75 -0.16 -20.92
CA GLY A 255 52.56 -0.87 -21.89
C GLY A 255 51.77 -1.87 -22.73
N GLY A 256 50.74 -2.53 -22.14
CA GLY A 256 49.82 -3.38 -22.88
C GLY A 256 48.94 -2.61 -23.88
N LEU A 257 48.44 -1.46 -23.47
CA LEU A 257 47.67 -0.57 -24.35
C LEU A 257 48.53 -0.03 -25.50
N HIS A 258 49.74 0.38 -25.21
CA HIS A 258 50.70 0.85 -26.24
C HIS A 258 50.91 -0.20 -27.33
N LYS A 259 51.23 -1.45 -26.94
CA LYS A 259 51.36 -2.55 -27.89
C LYS A 259 50.12 -2.82 -28.74
N ARG A 260 48.94 -2.66 -28.16
CA ARG A 260 47.67 -2.81 -28.90
C ARG A 260 47.49 -1.69 -29.92
N ILE A 261 47.85 -0.47 -29.58
CA ILE A 261 47.81 0.68 -30.50
C ILE A 261 48.79 0.47 -31.65
N GLU A 262 50.04 0.09 -31.39
CA GLU A 262 51.04 -0.24 -32.42
C GLU A 262 50.54 -1.34 -33.39
N ASN A 263 49.89 -2.38 -32.86
CA ASN A 263 49.30 -3.42 -33.70
C ASN A 263 48.18 -2.89 -34.58
N ILE A 264 47.29 -2.03 -34.05
CA ILE A 264 46.20 -1.41 -34.83
C ILE A 264 46.77 -0.53 -35.92
N GLU A 265 47.78 0.29 -35.62
CA GLU A 265 48.45 1.14 -36.61
C GLU A 265 49.09 0.31 -37.74
N PHE A 266 49.70 -0.82 -37.37
CA PHE A 266 50.27 -1.73 -38.36
C PHE A 266 49.23 -2.35 -39.31
N TYR A 267 48.03 -2.67 -38.84
CA TYR A 267 46.97 -3.26 -39.67
C TYR A 267 46.12 -2.21 -40.41
N THR A 268 46.25 -0.93 -40.09
CA THR A 268 45.50 0.16 -40.74
C THR A 268 46.33 0.94 -41.76
N GLN A 269 47.64 0.71 -41.86
CA GLN A 269 48.50 1.15 -42.95
C GLN A 269 48.40 0.21 -44.14
#